data_37ee7021eca093e2e164ad013ce37098
#
_entry.id   37ee7021eca093e2e164ad013ce37098
#
_cell.length_a   1.000
_cell.length_b   1.000
_cell.length_c   1.000
_cell.angle_alpha   90.00
_cell.angle_beta   90.00
_cell.angle_gamma   90.00
#
_symmetry.space_group_name_H-M   'P 1'
#
loop_
_entity.id
_entity.type
_entity.pdbx_description
1 polymer ?
#
loop_
_entity_poly.entity_id
_entity_poly.type
_entity_poly.pdbx_seq_one_letter_code
_entity_poly.pdbx_strand_id
1 'polypeptide(L)'
;MEWTTERRYRLYQDWTQEEIQHIKENMAQSPWHTHYHVEPKTGLLNDPNGFSYFDGKWILFYQNFPFGAAHGLKSWAQLESDDLVHFKETGIKVLPDTPLDSHGAYSGSAMQFGDNLFLFYTGNVRDENWIRHPYQIGALMDKEGKITKIDKFLIDQPADSTDHFRDPQIFNFKGQYYAVVGGQDLEKKGFVRLYKAVNNDYTNWQAVGDLDFANDRTAYMMECPNLVFVEEQPVLLYCPQGLDKKVLDYDNIFPNMYKIGASFDPKNAKMVDVSQLQNMDYGFEAYATQAFNAPDGRALAVSWLGLPDVSYPSDRFDHQGTFSLVKELTIKDDKLYQYPVAAIKDLRASEEAFSNRSQTKNTYELELNLEANSQSEIVLLADKEGKGLSINFDLVNGQVTVDRSQAGEQYAQEFGTTRSCPIENQATTATIFIDNSVFEIFINKGEKVFSGRVFPHADQNGILIKSGNPTGTYYELDYGRKTN
;
A
#
# COMPACT_ATOMS: atom_id res chain seq x y z
N MET A 1 -4.07 -11.73 -23.25
CA MET A 1 -4.50 -13.07 -22.76
C MET A 1 -5.85 -12.92 -22.10
N GLU A 2 -6.84 -13.83 -22.32
CA GLU A 2 -8.14 -13.75 -21.64
C GLU A 2 -8.08 -14.44 -20.27
N TRP A 3 -8.56 -13.77 -19.23
CA TRP A 3 -8.54 -14.25 -17.85
C TRP A 3 -9.91 -14.80 -17.44
N THR A 4 -10.23 -16.04 -17.88
CA THR A 4 -11.43 -16.78 -17.43
C THR A 4 -11.29 -17.18 -15.96
N THR A 5 -12.42 -17.49 -15.31
CA THR A 5 -12.42 -17.99 -13.91
C THR A 5 -11.57 -19.25 -13.78
N GLU A 6 -11.69 -20.21 -14.69
CA GLU A 6 -10.90 -21.43 -14.71
C GLU A 6 -9.39 -21.14 -14.75
N ARG A 7 -8.95 -20.20 -15.61
CA ARG A 7 -7.54 -19.84 -15.71
C ARG A 7 -7.05 -19.09 -14.48
N ARG A 8 -7.84 -18.20 -13.90
CA ARG A 8 -7.49 -17.44 -12.68
C ARG A 8 -7.31 -18.35 -11.47
N TYR A 9 -8.09 -19.44 -11.39
CA TYR A 9 -8.07 -20.38 -10.26
C TYR A 9 -7.39 -21.72 -10.58
N ARG A 10 -6.66 -21.77 -11.69
CA ARG A 10 -5.82 -22.91 -12.06
C ARG A 10 -4.76 -23.15 -10.98
N LEU A 11 -4.57 -24.39 -10.57
CA LEU A 11 -3.64 -24.74 -9.51
C LEU A 11 -2.18 -24.46 -9.92
N TYR A 12 -1.35 -24.12 -8.98
CA TYR A 12 0.06 -23.75 -9.22
C TYR A 12 0.86 -24.84 -9.94
N GLN A 13 0.63 -26.11 -9.58
CA GLN A 13 1.29 -27.26 -10.21
C GLN A 13 0.84 -27.54 -11.65
N ASP A 14 -0.29 -26.98 -12.08
CA ASP A 14 -0.85 -27.23 -13.42
C ASP A 14 -0.31 -26.23 -14.45
N TRP A 15 0.42 -25.19 -14.02
CA TRP A 15 1.11 -24.27 -14.90
C TRP A 15 2.39 -24.90 -15.43
N THR A 16 2.55 -24.93 -16.75
CA THR A 16 3.74 -25.53 -17.37
C THR A 16 4.96 -24.64 -17.25
N GLN A 17 6.15 -25.23 -17.28
CA GLN A 17 7.41 -24.45 -17.27
C GLN A 17 7.52 -23.54 -18.49
N GLU A 18 6.95 -23.92 -19.63
CA GLU A 18 6.92 -23.08 -20.84
C GLU A 18 6.05 -21.84 -20.65
N GLU A 19 4.87 -21.97 -20.04
CA GLU A 19 4.00 -20.82 -19.70
C GLU A 19 4.69 -19.88 -18.72
N ILE A 20 5.31 -20.42 -17.66
CA ILE A 20 6.04 -19.64 -16.67
C ILE A 20 7.22 -18.90 -17.29
N GLN A 21 7.97 -19.58 -18.17
CA GLN A 21 9.11 -18.97 -18.86
C GLN A 21 8.66 -17.86 -19.82
N HIS A 22 7.57 -18.07 -20.54
CA HIS A 22 6.98 -17.04 -21.42
C HIS A 22 6.58 -15.79 -20.64
N ILE A 23 5.94 -15.94 -19.46
CA ILE A 23 5.57 -14.82 -18.59
C ILE A 23 6.82 -14.03 -18.17
N LYS A 24 7.89 -14.71 -17.75
CA LYS A 24 9.16 -14.06 -17.37
C LYS A 24 9.79 -13.30 -18.53
N GLU A 25 9.80 -13.89 -19.71
CA GLU A 25 10.35 -13.29 -20.92
C GLU A 25 9.55 -12.07 -21.37
N ASN A 26 8.20 -12.15 -21.25
CA ASN A 26 7.34 -11.04 -21.57
C ASN A 26 7.52 -9.88 -20.58
N MET A 27 7.54 -10.18 -19.27
CA MET A 27 7.79 -9.18 -18.25
C MET A 27 9.12 -8.45 -18.44
N ALA A 28 10.19 -9.19 -18.79
CA ALA A 28 11.52 -8.61 -19.02
C ALA A 28 11.57 -7.59 -20.17
N GLN A 29 10.55 -7.55 -21.03
CA GLN A 29 10.44 -6.58 -22.12
C GLN A 29 9.75 -5.28 -21.71
N SER A 30 9.22 -5.20 -20.48
CA SER A 30 8.55 -3.99 -20.02
C SER A 30 9.55 -2.81 -19.92
N PRO A 31 9.24 -1.64 -20.48
CA PRO A 31 10.09 -0.46 -20.32
C PRO A 31 9.89 0.24 -18.97
N TRP A 32 8.96 -0.23 -18.12
CA TRP A 32 8.49 0.47 -16.95
C TRP A 32 8.85 -0.19 -15.62
N HIS A 33 9.90 -1.00 -15.60
CA HIS A 33 10.44 -1.58 -14.37
C HIS A 33 10.87 -0.49 -13.38
N THR A 34 10.57 -0.73 -12.11
CA THR A 34 11.07 0.09 -11.01
C THR A 34 12.50 -0.33 -10.63
N HIS A 35 13.25 0.58 -10.00
CA HIS A 35 14.63 0.33 -9.59
C HIS A 35 14.75 0.16 -8.08
N TYR A 36 13.96 0.92 -7.31
CA TYR A 36 13.99 0.88 -5.85
C TYR A 36 12.61 0.73 -5.18
N HIS A 37 11.51 0.86 -5.93
CA HIS A 37 10.22 0.40 -5.45
C HIS A 37 10.07 -1.10 -5.71
N VAL A 38 9.43 -1.81 -4.76
CA VAL A 38 9.20 -3.25 -4.89
C VAL A 38 8.18 -3.52 -5.98
N GLU A 39 8.53 -4.33 -6.96
CA GLU A 39 7.62 -4.89 -7.97
C GLU A 39 7.64 -6.42 -7.91
N PRO A 40 6.63 -7.13 -8.45
CA PRO A 40 6.60 -8.59 -8.43
C PRO A 40 7.67 -9.15 -9.37
N LYS A 41 8.20 -10.33 -9.06
CA LYS A 41 9.04 -11.08 -10.02
C LYS A 41 8.30 -11.47 -11.28
N THR A 42 7.01 -11.74 -11.17
CA THR A 42 6.07 -11.96 -12.28
C THR A 42 4.64 -11.75 -11.80
N GLY A 43 3.75 -11.40 -12.71
CA GLY A 43 2.33 -11.33 -12.46
C GLY A 43 1.89 -10.12 -11.65
N LEU A 44 0.92 -10.32 -10.78
CA LEU A 44 0.32 -9.27 -9.97
C LEU A 44 0.93 -9.25 -8.56
N LEU A 45 1.36 -8.05 -8.14
CA LEU A 45 1.55 -7.68 -6.76
C LEU A 45 0.38 -6.77 -6.35
N ASN A 46 -0.32 -7.13 -5.28
CA ASN A 46 -1.31 -6.23 -4.68
C ASN A 46 -1.01 -6.03 -3.18
N ASP A 47 -1.92 -6.27 -2.27
CA ASP A 47 -1.83 -5.87 -0.87
C ASP A 47 -0.50 -6.24 -0.19
N PRO A 48 0.12 -5.32 0.54
CA PRO A 48 1.18 -5.64 1.48
C PRO A 48 0.62 -6.46 2.64
N ASN A 49 1.35 -7.48 3.06
CA ASN A 49 0.95 -8.43 4.08
C ASN A 49 2.09 -8.73 5.05
N GLY A 50 1.75 -9.10 6.26
CA GLY A 50 2.72 -9.63 7.22
C GLY A 50 3.90 -8.71 7.52
N PHE A 51 3.73 -7.38 7.37
CA PHE A 51 4.79 -6.41 7.63
C PHE A 51 5.19 -6.47 9.11
N SER A 52 6.45 -6.80 9.37
CA SER A 52 6.94 -7.13 10.70
C SER A 52 8.45 -7.05 10.79
N TYR A 53 8.97 -7.20 12.02
CA TYR A 53 10.40 -7.41 12.27
C TYR A 53 10.56 -8.77 12.95
N PHE A 54 11.40 -9.62 12.40
CA PHE A 54 11.60 -10.98 12.90
C PHE A 54 13.01 -11.45 12.64
N ASP A 55 13.65 -12.04 13.65
CA ASP A 55 14.99 -12.61 13.61
C ASP A 55 16.06 -11.69 12.98
N GLY A 56 16.00 -10.40 13.34
CA GLY A 56 16.97 -9.39 12.88
C GLY A 56 16.70 -8.82 11.50
N LYS A 57 15.56 -9.17 10.87
CA LYS A 57 15.16 -8.71 9.53
C LYS A 57 13.80 -8.01 9.54
N TRP A 58 13.64 -7.04 8.66
CA TRP A 58 12.33 -6.56 8.27
C TRP A 58 11.72 -7.55 7.28
N ILE A 59 10.54 -8.05 7.61
CA ILE A 59 9.79 -9.01 6.80
C ILE A 59 8.56 -8.31 6.25
N LEU A 60 8.35 -8.47 4.96
CA LEU A 60 7.17 -8.00 4.26
C LEU A 60 6.74 -9.07 3.27
N PHE A 61 5.46 -9.24 3.09
CA PHE A 61 4.92 -10.08 2.02
C PHE A 61 4.07 -9.23 1.09
N TYR A 62 3.91 -9.69 -0.13
CA TYR A 62 2.87 -9.18 -1.01
C TYR A 62 1.94 -10.29 -1.44
N GLN A 63 0.67 -9.96 -1.55
CA GLN A 63 -0.31 -10.84 -2.17
C GLN A 63 0.05 -10.95 -3.65
N ASN A 64 0.25 -12.18 -4.13
CA ASN A 64 0.80 -12.45 -5.45
C ASN A 64 -0.09 -13.38 -6.26
N PHE A 65 -0.26 -13.09 -7.53
CA PHE A 65 -0.68 -14.03 -8.56
C PHE A 65 0.40 -14.06 -9.63
N PRO A 66 1.32 -15.05 -9.62
CA PRO A 66 2.57 -14.99 -10.40
C PRO A 66 2.38 -15.28 -11.90
N PHE A 67 1.16 -15.65 -12.34
CA PHE A 67 0.90 -16.14 -13.67
C PHE A 67 0.36 -15.07 -14.64
N GLY A 68 0.32 -13.82 -14.21
CA GLY A 68 -0.02 -12.68 -15.05
C GLY A 68 -0.71 -11.55 -14.28
N ALA A 69 -0.96 -10.44 -14.98
CA ALA A 69 -1.54 -9.23 -14.43
C ALA A 69 -3.05 -9.38 -14.21
N ALA A 70 -3.45 -10.23 -13.27
CA ALA A 70 -4.85 -10.48 -12.94
C ALA A 70 -5.02 -10.92 -11.48
N HIS A 71 -6.18 -10.62 -10.90
CA HIS A 71 -6.58 -11.19 -9.63
C HIS A 71 -7.03 -12.65 -9.85
N GLY A 72 -6.26 -13.60 -9.32
CA GLY A 72 -6.50 -15.03 -9.46
C GLY A 72 -6.25 -15.78 -8.15
N LEU A 73 -5.73 -17.01 -8.24
CA LEU A 73 -5.39 -17.85 -7.09
C LEU A 73 -4.20 -17.24 -6.34
N LYS A 74 -4.47 -16.54 -5.25
CA LYS A 74 -3.48 -15.75 -4.52
C LYS A 74 -2.59 -16.57 -3.60
N SER A 75 -1.34 -16.17 -3.54
CA SER A 75 -0.33 -16.62 -2.58
C SER A 75 0.34 -15.42 -1.92
N TRP A 76 1.27 -15.64 -0.99
CA TRP A 76 2.14 -14.60 -0.46
C TRP A 76 3.58 -14.85 -0.88
N ALA A 77 4.20 -13.86 -1.50
CA ALA A 77 5.63 -13.83 -1.77
C ALA A 77 6.34 -13.00 -0.69
N GLN A 78 7.45 -13.52 -0.16
CA GLN A 78 8.18 -12.91 0.94
C GLN A 78 9.31 -12.01 0.46
N LEU A 79 9.43 -10.88 1.14
CA LEU A 79 10.49 -9.90 1.02
C LEU A 79 11.22 -9.78 2.36
N GLU A 80 12.54 -9.63 2.31
CA GLU A 80 13.39 -9.37 3.47
C GLU A 80 14.23 -8.14 3.23
N SER A 81 14.45 -7.35 4.29
CA SER A 81 15.32 -6.17 4.26
C SER A 81 16.07 -5.99 5.57
N ASP A 82 17.27 -5.40 5.49
CA ASP A 82 18.04 -4.97 6.65
C ASP A 82 17.73 -3.50 7.03
N ASP A 83 17.21 -2.70 6.09
CA ASP A 83 17.15 -1.24 6.19
C ASP A 83 15.80 -0.62 5.77
N LEU A 84 14.79 -1.44 5.41
CA LEU A 84 13.47 -1.00 4.91
C LEU A 84 13.49 -0.34 3.52
N VAL A 85 14.61 -0.38 2.83
CA VAL A 85 14.82 0.19 1.48
C VAL A 85 15.22 -0.92 0.50
N HIS A 86 16.24 -1.69 0.85
CA HIS A 86 16.74 -2.78 0.02
C HIS A 86 15.99 -4.07 0.35
N PHE A 87 14.89 -4.31 -0.35
CA PHE A 87 14.11 -5.53 -0.22
C PHE A 87 14.60 -6.61 -1.20
N LYS A 88 14.78 -7.81 -0.68
CA LYS A 88 15.10 -9.01 -1.45
C LYS A 88 13.94 -10.00 -1.36
N GLU A 89 13.38 -10.37 -2.49
CA GLU A 89 12.37 -11.43 -2.54
C GLU A 89 13.01 -12.80 -2.35
N THR A 90 12.49 -13.56 -1.39
CA THR A 90 12.92 -14.91 -1.06
C THR A 90 11.97 -15.99 -1.61
N GLY A 91 10.96 -15.61 -2.36
CA GLY A 91 10.02 -16.46 -3.07
C GLY A 91 8.64 -16.57 -2.41
N ILE A 92 7.77 -17.35 -3.05
CA ILE A 92 6.42 -17.61 -2.53
C ILE A 92 6.53 -18.52 -1.31
N LYS A 93 5.91 -18.11 -0.20
CA LYS A 93 5.97 -18.80 1.09
C LYS A 93 4.62 -19.31 1.57
N VAL A 94 3.53 -18.57 1.32
CA VAL A 94 2.19 -19.01 1.69
C VAL A 94 1.43 -19.35 0.41
N LEU A 95 1.30 -20.63 0.13
CA LEU A 95 0.54 -21.16 -1.01
C LEU A 95 -0.91 -21.43 -0.59
N PRO A 96 -1.89 -21.33 -1.51
CA PRO A 96 -3.28 -21.74 -1.27
C PRO A 96 -3.42 -23.26 -1.43
N ASP A 97 -2.87 -24.03 -0.50
CA ASP A 97 -2.66 -25.48 -0.62
C ASP A 97 -3.37 -26.31 0.46
N THR A 98 -4.28 -25.69 1.21
CA THR A 98 -5.11 -26.37 2.22
C THR A 98 -6.61 -26.21 1.92
N PRO A 99 -7.48 -27.05 2.52
CA PRO A 99 -8.92 -26.86 2.40
C PRO A 99 -9.44 -25.51 2.92
N LEU A 100 -8.67 -24.82 3.79
CA LEU A 100 -9.05 -23.55 4.39
C LEU A 100 -8.64 -22.31 3.57
N ASP A 101 -7.86 -22.49 2.51
CA ASP A 101 -7.41 -21.43 1.60
C ASP A 101 -7.36 -21.87 0.13
N SER A 102 -8.10 -22.89 -0.24
CA SER A 102 -8.05 -23.55 -1.56
C SER A 102 -8.29 -22.62 -2.75
N HIS A 103 -8.87 -21.45 -2.53
CA HIS A 103 -9.14 -20.43 -3.56
C HIS A 103 -8.39 -19.12 -3.29
N GLY A 104 -7.36 -19.15 -2.46
CA GLY A 104 -6.43 -18.06 -2.27
C GLY A 104 -6.03 -17.79 -0.81
N ALA A 105 -4.76 -17.49 -0.60
CA ALA A 105 -4.26 -16.86 0.61
C ALA A 105 -4.46 -15.34 0.44
N TYR A 106 -5.49 -14.80 1.09
CA TYR A 106 -5.86 -13.39 1.02
C TYR A 106 -5.08 -12.57 2.07
N SER A 107 -5.40 -11.29 2.17
CA SER A 107 -4.63 -10.36 2.97
C SER A 107 -4.65 -10.66 4.46
N GLY A 108 -3.61 -10.22 5.13
CA GLY A 108 -3.43 -10.39 6.56
C GLY A 108 -2.14 -9.76 7.06
N SER A 109 -1.80 -10.05 8.29
CA SER A 109 -0.72 -9.44 9.06
C SER A 109 0.18 -10.47 9.70
N ALA A 110 1.22 -10.03 10.40
CA ALA A 110 2.10 -10.91 11.15
C ALA A 110 2.50 -10.32 12.50
N MET A 111 2.84 -11.19 13.45
CA MET A 111 3.38 -10.80 14.73
C MET A 111 4.28 -11.91 15.29
N GLN A 112 5.39 -11.52 15.91
CA GLN A 112 6.29 -12.47 16.55
C GLN A 112 5.67 -13.03 17.84
N PHE A 113 5.72 -14.36 17.98
CA PHE A 113 5.40 -15.11 19.20
C PHE A 113 6.53 -16.09 19.50
N GLY A 114 7.27 -15.84 20.56
CA GLY A 114 8.44 -16.64 20.90
C GLY A 114 9.47 -16.66 19.75
N ASP A 115 9.84 -17.85 19.32
CA ASP A 115 10.80 -18.07 18.23
C ASP A 115 10.16 -18.14 16.84
N ASN A 116 8.86 -17.89 16.71
CA ASN A 116 8.15 -17.94 15.44
C ASN A 116 7.50 -16.61 15.09
N LEU A 117 7.34 -16.35 13.80
CA LEU A 117 6.48 -15.33 13.27
C LEU A 117 5.10 -15.95 12.96
N PHE A 118 4.07 -15.50 13.66
CA PHE A 118 2.70 -15.88 13.38
C PHE A 118 2.16 -15.03 12.22
N LEU A 119 1.73 -15.69 11.17
CA LEU A 119 1.06 -15.11 10.01
C LEU A 119 -0.45 -15.31 10.19
N PHE A 120 -1.21 -14.24 10.21
CA PHE A 120 -2.66 -14.25 10.39
C PHE A 120 -3.33 -13.67 9.15
N TYR A 121 -4.08 -14.48 8.41
CA TYR A 121 -4.59 -14.10 7.10
C TYR A 121 -5.97 -14.71 6.81
N THR A 122 -6.61 -14.21 5.75
CA THR A 122 -7.87 -14.74 5.28
C THR A 122 -7.63 -15.85 4.27
N GLY A 123 -8.06 -17.06 4.60
CA GLY A 123 -8.20 -18.16 3.66
C GLY A 123 -9.50 -18.02 2.88
N ASN A 124 -9.39 -17.89 1.58
CA ASN A 124 -10.54 -17.84 0.67
C ASN A 124 -10.87 -19.24 0.17
N VAL A 125 -12.11 -19.65 0.37
CA VAL A 125 -12.66 -20.93 -0.13
C VAL A 125 -13.91 -20.64 -0.96
N ARG A 126 -14.11 -21.38 -2.04
CA ARG A 126 -15.34 -21.39 -2.82
C ARG A 126 -15.92 -22.78 -2.83
N ASP A 127 -17.21 -22.88 -2.62
CA ASP A 127 -17.92 -24.15 -2.75
C ASP A 127 -18.31 -24.47 -4.22
N GLU A 128 -19.00 -25.57 -4.42
CA GLU A 128 -19.46 -26.02 -5.75
C GLU A 128 -20.42 -25.04 -6.46
N ASN A 129 -21.08 -24.17 -5.68
CA ASN A 129 -21.97 -23.11 -6.19
C ASN A 129 -21.23 -21.76 -6.34
N TRP A 130 -19.91 -21.77 -6.17
CA TRP A 130 -19.04 -20.59 -6.19
C TRP A 130 -19.31 -19.60 -5.06
N ILE A 131 -19.96 -20.04 -3.96
CA ILE A 131 -20.18 -19.23 -2.76
C ILE A 131 -18.88 -19.14 -1.99
N ARG A 132 -18.54 -17.93 -1.52
CA ARG A 132 -17.32 -17.69 -0.74
C ARG A 132 -17.54 -18.08 0.72
N HIS A 133 -16.53 -18.72 1.29
CA HIS A 133 -16.40 -19.01 2.71
C HIS A 133 -15.07 -18.45 3.20
N PRO A 134 -15.05 -17.25 3.80
CA PRO A 134 -13.83 -16.64 4.32
C PRO A 134 -13.52 -17.17 5.72
N TYR A 135 -12.34 -17.73 5.90
CA TYR A 135 -11.82 -18.16 7.20
C TYR A 135 -10.63 -17.31 7.60
N GLN A 136 -10.60 -16.81 8.85
CA GLN A 136 -9.35 -16.23 9.33
C GLN A 136 -8.50 -17.38 9.89
N ILE A 137 -7.35 -17.59 9.28
CA ILE A 137 -6.48 -18.74 9.52
C ILE A 137 -5.07 -18.28 9.85
N GLY A 138 -4.24 -19.19 10.32
CA GLY A 138 -2.89 -18.86 10.73
C GLY A 138 -1.85 -19.84 10.24
N ALA A 139 -0.61 -19.34 10.18
CA ALA A 139 0.58 -20.15 9.97
C ALA A 139 1.73 -19.65 10.84
N LEU A 140 2.68 -20.50 11.12
CA LEU A 140 3.91 -20.18 11.84
C LEU A 140 5.10 -20.26 10.89
N MET A 141 5.89 -19.23 10.85
CA MET A 141 7.19 -19.21 10.16
C MET A 141 8.29 -19.28 11.23
N ASP A 142 9.16 -20.29 11.13
CA ASP A 142 10.34 -20.41 11.97
C ASP A 142 11.51 -19.53 11.46
N LYS A 143 12.62 -19.52 12.20
CA LYS A 143 13.82 -18.74 11.85
C LYS A 143 14.50 -19.19 10.55
N GLU A 144 14.28 -20.44 10.15
CA GLU A 144 14.76 -21.00 8.88
C GLU A 144 13.83 -20.63 7.70
N GLY A 145 12.73 -19.92 7.97
CA GLY A 145 11.76 -19.48 6.98
C GLY A 145 10.80 -20.57 6.53
N LYS A 146 10.74 -21.70 7.28
CA LYS A 146 9.77 -22.76 7.05
C LYS A 146 8.41 -22.37 7.59
N ILE A 147 7.38 -22.48 6.76
CA ILE A 147 6.00 -22.20 7.14
C ILE A 147 5.25 -23.51 7.46
N THR A 148 4.56 -23.48 8.60
CA THR A 148 3.65 -24.56 9.03
C THR A 148 2.27 -23.95 9.27
N LYS A 149 1.30 -24.34 8.47
CA LYS A 149 -0.09 -23.87 8.60
C LYS A 149 -0.79 -24.55 9.78
N ILE A 150 -1.66 -23.80 10.45
CA ILE A 150 -2.56 -24.31 11.47
C ILE A 150 -3.75 -24.97 10.78
N ASP A 151 -4.07 -26.19 11.11
CA ASP A 151 -5.06 -27.05 10.44
C ASP A 151 -6.53 -26.77 10.83
N LYS A 152 -6.79 -25.63 11.45
CA LYS A 152 -8.14 -25.16 11.81
C LYS A 152 -8.27 -23.67 11.52
N PHE A 153 -9.48 -23.21 11.26
CA PHE A 153 -9.75 -21.78 11.28
C PHE A 153 -9.68 -21.23 12.73
N LEU A 154 -9.28 -20.00 12.86
CA LEU A 154 -9.14 -19.29 14.15
C LEU A 154 -10.33 -18.38 14.40
N ILE A 155 -10.88 -17.77 13.34
CA ILE A 155 -12.11 -17.00 13.36
C ILE A 155 -12.93 -17.42 12.14
N ASP A 156 -14.17 -17.82 12.38
CA ASP A 156 -15.15 -18.11 11.34
C ASP A 156 -15.89 -16.86 10.89
N GLN A 157 -16.57 -16.92 9.75
CA GLN A 157 -17.48 -15.86 9.31
C GLN A 157 -18.59 -15.67 10.33
N PRO A 158 -18.76 -14.45 10.90
CA PRO A 158 -19.86 -14.19 11.84
C PRO A 158 -21.23 -14.32 11.17
N ALA A 159 -22.22 -14.82 11.91
CA ALA A 159 -23.58 -15.01 11.39
C ALA A 159 -24.29 -13.70 11.02
N ASP A 160 -23.83 -12.57 11.54
CA ASP A 160 -24.32 -11.22 11.26
C ASP A 160 -23.52 -10.50 10.15
N SER A 161 -22.63 -11.21 9.45
CA SER A 161 -21.88 -10.70 8.31
C SER A 161 -22.21 -11.42 7.01
N THR A 162 -21.98 -10.75 5.89
CA THR A 162 -21.93 -11.40 4.57
C THR A 162 -20.60 -12.13 4.40
N ASP A 163 -20.36 -12.72 3.22
CA ASP A 163 -19.08 -13.33 2.85
C ASP A 163 -17.92 -12.30 2.62
N HIS A 164 -18.21 -11.02 2.75
CA HIS A 164 -17.22 -9.96 2.88
C HIS A 164 -16.78 -9.83 4.34
N PHE A 165 -15.84 -10.69 4.75
CA PHE A 165 -15.24 -10.69 6.08
C PHE A 165 -13.78 -11.13 5.96
N ARG A 166 -12.80 -10.19 6.07
CA ARG A 166 -11.40 -10.44 5.71
C ARG A 166 -10.41 -9.45 6.28
N ASP A 167 -9.14 -9.68 5.99
CA ASP A 167 -7.98 -8.81 6.24
C ASP A 167 -7.67 -8.63 7.74
N PRO A 168 -7.41 -9.74 8.49
CA PRO A 168 -7.11 -9.64 9.91
C PRO A 168 -5.76 -8.93 10.14
N GLN A 169 -5.78 -7.89 10.98
CA GLN A 169 -4.57 -7.23 11.45
C GLN A 169 -4.44 -7.44 12.96
N ILE A 170 -3.37 -8.16 13.35
CA ILE A 170 -3.01 -8.42 14.75
C ILE A 170 -2.16 -7.28 15.30
N PHE A 171 -2.41 -6.89 16.56
CA PHE A 171 -1.60 -5.90 17.27
C PHE A 171 -1.53 -6.20 18.77
N ASN A 172 -0.52 -5.63 19.43
CA ASN A 172 -0.38 -5.68 20.87
C ASN A 172 -0.79 -4.33 21.46
N PHE A 173 -1.66 -4.36 22.47
CA PHE A 173 -1.99 -3.18 23.26
C PHE A 173 -1.82 -3.48 24.74
N LYS A 174 -0.82 -2.84 25.36
CA LYS A 174 -0.52 -2.98 26.80
C LYS A 174 -0.36 -4.44 27.24
N GLY A 175 0.32 -5.25 26.43
CA GLY A 175 0.60 -6.66 26.74
C GLY A 175 -0.52 -7.65 26.43
N GLN A 176 -1.63 -7.20 25.87
CA GLN A 176 -2.74 -8.04 25.40
C GLN A 176 -2.79 -8.00 23.86
N TYR A 177 -2.98 -9.15 23.22
CA TYR A 177 -3.13 -9.25 21.78
C TYR A 177 -4.59 -9.08 21.37
N TYR A 178 -4.75 -8.27 20.34
CA TYR A 178 -6.02 -7.99 19.67
C TYR A 178 -5.87 -8.17 18.17
N ALA A 179 -7.00 -8.28 17.47
CA ALA A 179 -7.05 -8.21 16.02
C ALA A 179 -8.26 -7.39 15.57
N VAL A 180 -8.11 -6.65 14.48
CA VAL A 180 -9.22 -6.05 13.76
C VAL A 180 -9.43 -6.81 12.46
N VAL A 181 -10.70 -7.00 12.07
CA VAL A 181 -11.09 -7.66 10.82
C VAL A 181 -12.13 -6.80 10.13
N GLY A 182 -11.96 -6.56 8.83
CA GLY A 182 -12.90 -5.82 8.01
C GLY A 182 -14.11 -6.67 7.63
N GLY A 183 -15.28 -6.06 7.54
CA GLY A 183 -16.49 -6.79 7.22
C GLY A 183 -17.59 -5.95 6.59
N GLN A 184 -18.62 -6.66 6.14
CA GLN A 184 -19.87 -6.13 5.67
C GLN A 184 -21.01 -6.85 6.43
N ASP A 185 -21.92 -6.08 7.05
CA ASP A 185 -23.09 -6.64 7.72
C ASP A 185 -24.18 -7.08 6.72
N LEU A 186 -25.24 -7.69 7.24
CA LEU A 186 -26.37 -8.18 6.42
C LEU A 186 -27.17 -7.05 5.75
N GLU A 187 -27.04 -5.80 6.23
CA GLU A 187 -27.60 -4.60 5.61
C GLU A 187 -26.65 -4.02 4.54
N LYS A 188 -25.54 -4.70 4.23
CA LYS A 188 -24.47 -4.29 3.31
C LYS A 188 -23.81 -2.97 3.71
N LYS A 189 -23.54 -2.84 5.02
CA LYS A 189 -22.75 -1.73 5.58
C LYS A 189 -21.43 -2.24 6.10
N GLY A 190 -20.37 -1.50 5.77
CA GLY A 190 -19.02 -1.80 6.22
C GLY A 190 -18.84 -1.61 7.73
N PHE A 191 -18.12 -2.53 8.35
CA PHE A 191 -17.71 -2.45 9.76
C PHE A 191 -16.29 -2.96 9.95
N VAL A 192 -15.71 -2.67 11.10
CA VAL A 192 -14.45 -3.24 11.58
C VAL A 192 -14.75 -3.95 12.89
N ARG A 193 -14.46 -5.26 12.99
CA ARG A 193 -14.71 -6.04 14.21
C ARG A 193 -13.42 -6.23 15.00
N LEU A 194 -13.49 -5.95 16.29
CA LEU A 194 -12.40 -6.15 17.24
C LEU A 194 -12.49 -7.54 17.87
N TYR A 195 -11.38 -8.26 17.86
CA TYR A 195 -11.18 -9.52 18.54
C TYR A 195 -10.08 -9.40 19.59
N LYS A 196 -10.17 -10.20 20.63
CA LYS A 196 -9.18 -10.35 21.69
C LYS A 196 -8.68 -11.78 21.74
N ALA A 197 -7.37 -11.99 21.83
CA ALA A 197 -6.78 -13.30 22.09
C ALA A 197 -7.05 -13.71 23.54
N VAL A 198 -7.73 -14.84 23.73
CA VAL A 198 -8.04 -15.39 25.06
C VAL A 198 -6.76 -15.88 25.71
N ASN A 199 -6.44 -15.37 26.91
CA ASN A 199 -5.19 -15.68 27.61
C ASN A 199 -3.90 -15.41 26.78
N ASN A 200 -3.97 -14.45 25.85
CA ASN A 200 -2.89 -14.16 24.87
C ASN A 200 -2.55 -15.36 23.97
N ASP A 201 -3.46 -16.29 23.79
CA ASP A 201 -3.33 -17.41 22.85
C ASP A 201 -3.77 -16.96 21.46
N TYR A 202 -2.80 -16.79 20.53
CA TYR A 202 -3.05 -16.38 19.15
C TYR A 202 -3.85 -17.41 18.32
N THR A 203 -4.13 -18.59 18.90
CA THR A 203 -4.99 -19.61 18.26
C THR A 203 -6.44 -19.59 18.78
N ASN A 204 -6.74 -18.70 19.74
CA ASN A 204 -8.05 -18.65 20.39
C ASN A 204 -8.55 -17.20 20.51
N TRP A 205 -9.52 -16.84 19.69
CA TRP A 205 -10.01 -15.47 19.55
C TRP A 205 -11.46 -15.34 20.02
N GLN A 206 -11.75 -14.28 20.74
CA GLN A 206 -13.09 -13.90 21.16
C GLN A 206 -13.43 -12.53 20.58
N ALA A 207 -14.60 -12.41 19.95
CA ALA A 207 -15.11 -11.12 19.51
C ALA A 207 -15.40 -10.23 20.73
N VAL A 208 -14.93 -8.99 20.66
CA VAL A 208 -15.27 -7.94 21.63
C VAL A 208 -16.51 -7.18 21.13
N GLY A 209 -16.55 -6.85 19.84
CA GLY A 209 -17.63 -6.13 19.20
C GLY A 209 -17.15 -5.37 17.96
N ASP A 210 -18.06 -4.66 17.33
CA ASP A 210 -17.68 -3.74 16.25
C ASP A 210 -16.96 -2.53 16.84
N LEU A 211 -15.84 -2.17 16.22
CA LEU A 211 -15.05 -1.02 16.65
C LEU A 211 -15.84 0.27 16.40
N ASP A 212 -16.13 1.00 17.47
CA ASP A 212 -16.66 2.36 17.38
C ASP A 212 -15.51 3.33 17.11
N PHE A 213 -15.41 3.81 15.86
CA PHE A 213 -14.48 4.82 15.41
C PHE A 213 -15.19 6.00 14.72
N ALA A 214 -16.45 6.26 15.15
CA ALA A 214 -17.34 7.24 14.51
C ALA A 214 -17.53 6.97 13.00
N ASN A 215 -17.78 5.69 12.64
CA ASN A 215 -18.06 5.29 11.27
C ASN A 215 -19.40 5.88 10.78
N ASP A 216 -19.39 6.53 9.62
CA ASP A 216 -20.59 7.11 8.98
C ASP A 216 -21.53 6.04 8.38
N ARG A 217 -21.02 4.79 8.19
CA ARG A 217 -21.75 3.64 7.65
C ARG A 217 -22.29 3.81 6.22
N THR A 218 -21.65 4.69 5.43
CA THR A 218 -22.00 4.84 4.01
C THR A 218 -21.26 3.83 3.12
N ALA A 219 -20.04 3.46 3.48
CA ALA A 219 -19.27 2.43 2.78
C ALA A 219 -19.93 1.05 2.93
N TYR A 220 -19.88 0.26 1.85
CA TYR A 220 -20.45 -1.09 1.88
C TYR A 220 -19.45 -2.16 2.39
N MET A 221 -18.16 -1.87 2.43
CA MET A 221 -17.13 -2.76 2.95
C MET A 221 -15.96 -1.95 3.54
N MET A 222 -15.41 -2.42 4.66
CA MET A 222 -14.16 -1.91 5.22
C MET A 222 -13.04 -2.90 4.91
N GLU A 223 -12.18 -2.59 3.92
CA GLU A 223 -11.03 -3.43 3.60
C GLU A 223 -9.78 -2.98 4.34
N CYS A 224 -8.87 -3.93 4.58
CA CYS A 224 -7.53 -3.72 5.10
C CYS A 224 -7.47 -2.81 6.34
N PRO A 225 -8.31 -3.02 7.38
CA PRO A 225 -8.22 -2.21 8.58
C PRO A 225 -6.89 -2.49 9.30
N ASN A 226 -6.17 -1.43 9.66
CA ASN A 226 -4.97 -1.49 10.49
C ASN A 226 -5.10 -0.50 11.64
N LEU A 227 -5.08 -1.01 12.87
CA LEU A 227 -5.05 -0.20 14.07
C LEU A 227 -3.63 -0.17 14.62
N VAL A 228 -2.99 0.97 14.54
CA VAL A 228 -1.63 1.20 15.03
C VAL A 228 -1.60 2.35 16.03
N PHE A 229 -0.56 2.41 16.83
CA PHE A 229 -0.38 3.46 17.83
C PHE A 229 0.79 4.36 17.41
N VAL A 230 0.48 5.61 17.12
CA VAL A 230 1.45 6.63 16.76
C VAL A 230 1.52 7.62 17.94
N GLU A 231 2.69 7.74 18.58
CA GLU A 231 2.84 8.59 19.79
C GLU A 231 1.75 8.30 20.84
N GLU A 232 1.45 7.00 21.05
CA GLU A 232 0.41 6.46 21.94
C GLU A 232 -1.04 6.69 21.51
N GLN A 233 -1.29 7.46 20.45
CA GLN A 233 -2.62 7.67 19.90
C GLN A 233 -3.02 6.56 18.92
N PRO A 234 -4.22 5.98 19.03
CA PRO A 234 -4.70 5.00 18.06
C PRO A 234 -4.99 5.66 16.72
N VAL A 235 -4.43 5.11 15.65
CA VAL A 235 -4.67 5.49 14.27
C VAL A 235 -5.27 4.30 13.54
N LEU A 236 -6.48 4.45 13.02
CA LEU A 236 -7.12 3.44 12.18
C LEU A 236 -6.92 3.84 10.71
N LEU A 237 -6.21 2.98 9.97
CA LEU A 237 -6.05 3.05 8.52
C LEU A 237 -7.02 2.04 7.91
N TYR A 238 -7.73 2.39 6.84
CA TYR A 238 -8.67 1.47 6.19
C TYR A 238 -9.09 1.96 4.81
N CYS A 239 -9.65 1.05 4.01
CA CYS A 239 -10.16 1.32 2.67
C CYS A 239 -11.68 1.14 2.64
N PRO A 240 -12.47 2.23 2.83
CA PRO A 240 -13.93 2.16 2.86
C PRO A 240 -14.50 2.12 1.43
N GLN A 241 -14.75 0.93 0.90
CA GLN A 241 -15.32 0.76 -0.44
C GLN A 241 -16.74 1.32 -0.52
N GLY A 242 -16.97 2.18 -1.52
CA GLY A 242 -18.26 2.82 -1.74
C GLY A 242 -18.61 3.90 -0.74
N LEU A 243 -17.60 4.50 -0.08
CA LEU A 243 -17.79 5.68 0.77
C LEU A 243 -18.55 6.77 -0.01
N ASP A 244 -19.57 7.36 0.61
CA ASP A 244 -20.28 8.50 0.00
C ASP A 244 -19.34 9.72 -0.11
N LYS A 245 -19.13 10.23 -1.32
CA LYS A 245 -18.30 11.41 -1.59
C LYS A 245 -18.75 12.68 -0.85
N LYS A 246 -19.97 12.71 -0.29
CA LYS A 246 -20.42 13.77 0.61
C LYS A 246 -19.78 13.71 1.99
N VAL A 247 -19.27 12.54 2.40
CA VAL A 247 -18.56 12.37 3.68
C VAL A 247 -17.13 12.91 3.54
N LEU A 248 -16.44 12.51 2.49
CA LEU A 248 -15.13 13.04 2.10
C LEU A 248 -14.94 12.82 0.61
N ASP A 249 -14.49 13.86 -0.09
CA ASP A 249 -14.26 13.80 -1.53
C ASP A 249 -13.01 12.98 -1.88
N TYR A 250 -13.11 12.17 -2.93
CA TYR A 250 -12.02 11.39 -3.50
C TYR A 250 -12.33 11.07 -4.96
N ASP A 251 -11.30 10.88 -5.78
CA ASP A 251 -11.45 10.64 -7.22
C ASP A 251 -11.22 9.18 -7.61
N ASN A 252 -10.46 8.42 -6.82
CA ASN A 252 -10.14 7.02 -7.10
C ASN A 252 -11.39 6.13 -7.03
N ILE A 253 -11.36 4.95 -7.67
CA ILE A 253 -12.48 3.99 -7.60
C ILE A 253 -12.79 3.62 -6.14
N PHE A 254 -11.75 3.42 -5.32
CA PHE A 254 -11.85 3.17 -3.89
C PHE A 254 -10.87 4.07 -3.12
N PRO A 255 -11.31 4.64 -2.00
CA PRO A 255 -10.47 5.51 -1.19
C PRO A 255 -9.60 4.73 -0.20
N ASN A 256 -8.52 5.37 0.26
CA ASN A 256 -7.66 4.93 1.34
C ASN A 256 -7.60 6.03 2.40
N MET A 257 -8.07 5.74 3.60
CA MET A 257 -8.44 6.74 4.60
C MET A 257 -7.83 6.45 5.97
N TYR A 258 -7.82 7.47 6.85
CA TYR A 258 -7.46 7.28 8.25
C TYR A 258 -8.30 8.12 9.20
N LYS A 259 -8.31 7.70 10.46
CA LYS A 259 -8.82 8.45 11.62
C LYS A 259 -7.87 8.32 12.80
N ILE A 260 -7.76 9.38 13.59
CA ILE A 260 -6.96 9.42 14.81
C ILE A 260 -7.91 9.48 16.01
N GLY A 261 -7.69 8.67 17.03
CA GLY A 261 -8.38 8.77 18.32
C GLY A 261 -7.46 9.33 19.38
N ALA A 262 -8.02 10.00 20.39
CA ALA A 262 -7.24 10.44 21.55
C ALA A 262 -6.81 9.24 22.44
N SER A 263 -7.62 8.18 22.48
CA SER A 263 -7.28 6.94 23.20
C SER A 263 -8.08 5.75 22.67
N PHE A 264 -7.64 4.54 23.10
CA PHE A 264 -8.29 3.28 22.74
C PHE A 264 -8.85 2.58 23.99
N ASP A 265 -10.15 2.28 23.96
CA ASP A 265 -10.84 1.47 24.96
C ASP A 265 -11.15 0.08 24.42
N PRO A 266 -10.26 -0.90 24.62
CA PRO A 266 -10.44 -2.24 24.08
C PRO A 266 -11.59 -3.02 24.74
N LYS A 267 -12.06 -2.63 25.92
CA LYS A 267 -13.17 -3.34 26.60
C LYS A 267 -14.51 -3.06 25.93
N ASN A 268 -14.66 -1.85 25.41
CA ASN A 268 -15.88 -1.39 24.75
C ASN A 268 -15.71 -1.33 23.22
N ALA A 269 -14.62 -1.89 22.67
CA ALA A 269 -14.28 -1.82 21.24
C ALA A 269 -14.40 -0.38 20.69
N LYS A 270 -13.68 0.58 21.30
CA LYS A 270 -13.90 1.99 21.00
C LYS A 270 -12.59 2.78 20.86
N MET A 271 -12.50 3.61 19.82
CA MET A 271 -11.60 4.75 19.74
C MET A 271 -12.33 5.97 20.34
N VAL A 272 -11.68 6.68 21.26
CA VAL A 272 -12.29 7.81 21.99
C VAL A 272 -11.84 9.12 21.35
N ASP A 273 -12.74 10.09 21.26
CA ASP A 273 -12.49 11.43 20.69
C ASP A 273 -11.80 11.35 19.32
N VAL A 274 -12.53 10.75 18.38
CA VAL A 274 -12.02 10.43 17.04
C VAL A 274 -12.04 11.65 16.13
N SER A 275 -10.94 11.87 15.40
CA SER A 275 -10.80 12.94 14.40
C SER A 275 -11.83 12.82 13.26
N GLN A 276 -11.95 13.87 12.48
CA GLN A 276 -12.63 13.79 11.17
C GLN A 276 -11.89 12.80 10.27
N LEU A 277 -12.62 12.20 9.33
CA LEU A 277 -12.06 11.34 8.30
C LEU A 277 -11.08 12.10 7.41
N GLN A 278 -9.95 11.51 7.08
CA GLN A 278 -8.91 12.09 6.23
C GLN A 278 -8.46 11.13 5.14
N ASN A 279 -8.10 11.67 3.97
CA ASN A 279 -7.40 10.91 2.95
C ASN A 279 -6.00 10.52 3.45
N MET A 280 -5.64 9.25 3.29
CA MET A 280 -4.28 8.77 3.53
C MET A 280 -3.33 9.27 2.42
N ASP A 281 -3.81 9.33 1.19
CA ASP A 281 -3.04 9.74 0.02
C ASP A 281 -3.99 10.47 -0.95
N TYR A 282 -3.52 11.56 -1.53
CA TYR A 282 -4.28 12.38 -2.49
C TYR A 282 -3.95 12.02 -3.95
N GLY A 283 -3.12 11.00 -4.18
CA GLY A 283 -2.72 10.57 -5.50
C GLY A 283 -3.70 9.60 -6.17
N PHE A 284 -3.16 8.76 -7.04
CA PHE A 284 -3.99 7.97 -7.96
C PHE A 284 -4.17 6.53 -7.54
N GLU A 285 -3.20 5.91 -6.86
CA GLU A 285 -3.16 4.45 -6.70
C GLU A 285 -2.84 3.93 -5.29
N ALA A 286 -2.64 4.76 -4.26
CA ALA A 286 -2.33 4.25 -2.93
C ALA A 286 -3.56 3.54 -2.32
N TYR A 287 -3.42 2.23 -2.05
CA TYR A 287 -4.49 1.39 -1.53
C TYR A 287 -3.96 0.31 -0.59
N ALA A 288 -4.85 -0.34 0.15
CA ALA A 288 -4.56 -1.49 1.02
C ALA A 288 -3.36 -1.28 1.94
N THR A 289 -3.21 -0.08 2.51
CA THR A 289 -2.07 0.25 3.38
C THR A 289 -1.99 -0.71 4.54
N GLN A 290 -0.83 -1.36 4.71
CA GLN A 290 -0.52 -2.12 5.91
C GLN A 290 0.44 -1.32 6.79
N ALA A 291 0.15 -1.33 8.10
CA ALA A 291 0.99 -0.68 9.09
C ALA A 291 1.14 -1.54 10.34
N PHE A 292 2.24 -1.36 11.06
CA PHE A 292 2.48 -2.01 12.34
C PHE A 292 3.36 -1.17 13.25
N ASN A 293 3.31 -1.45 14.56
CA ASN A 293 4.23 -0.87 15.53
C ASN A 293 5.49 -1.73 15.61
N ALA A 294 6.59 -1.18 15.16
CA ALA A 294 7.88 -1.83 15.13
C ALA A 294 8.51 -1.91 16.54
N PRO A 295 9.39 -2.90 16.79
CA PRO A 295 10.05 -3.04 18.11
C PRO A 295 10.90 -1.85 18.52
N ASP A 296 11.36 -1.03 17.57
CA ASP A 296 12.14 0.19 17.81
C ASP A 296 11.26 1.41 18.16
N GLY A 297 9.95 1.22 18.27
CA GLY A 297 8.98 2.23 18.68
C GLY A 297 8.36 3.03 17.53
N ARG A 298 8.82 2.84 16.29
CA ARG A 298 8.21 3.48 15.11
C ARG A 298 6.90 2.82 14.73
N ALA A 299 5.99 3.61 14.20
CA ALA A 299 4.86 3.10 13.43
C ALA A 299 5.24 3.18 11.93
N LEU A 300 5.28 2.05 11.26
CA LEU A 300 5.71 1.92 9.87
C LEU A 300 4.54 1.52 8.99
N ALA A 301 4.48 2.06 7.78
CA ALA A 301 3.42 1.79 6.81
C ALA A 301 3.97 1.61 5.39
N VAL A 302 3.29 0.78 4.62
CA VAL A 302 3.52 0.58 3.18
C VAL A 302 2.18 0.37 2.49
N SER A 303 2.03 0.91 1.27
CA SER A 303 0.80 0.82 0.49
C SER A 303 1.03 0.09 -0.82
N TRP A 304 0.02 -0.57 -1.33
CA TRP A 304 -0.03 -0.98 -2.72
C TRP A 304 -0.25 0.25 -3.61
N LEU A 305 0.61 0.46 -4.59
CA LEU A 305 0.40 1.42 -5.68
C LEU A 305 -0.26 0.68 -6.85
N GLY A 306 -1.55 0.53 -6.73
CA GLY A 306 -2.48 -0.14 -7.62
C GLY A 306 -3.87 -0.09 -7.03
N LEU A 307 -4.89 -0.34 -7.85
CA LEU A 307 -6.29 -0.35 -7.41
C LEU A 307 -6.99 -1.59 -7.95
N PRO A 308 -7.95 -2.15 -7.19
CA PRO A 308 -8.84 -3.18 -7.73
C PRO A 308 -9.58 -2.65 -8.97
N ASP A 309 -9.85 -3.54 -9.91
CA ASP A 309 -10.65 -3.27 -11.11
C ASP A 309 -10.08 -2.19 -12.06
N VAL A 310 -8.79 -1.88 -11.93
CA VAL A 310 -8.06 -0.99 -12.85
C VAL A 310 -7.08 -1.82 -13.69
N SER A 311 -7.08 -1.58 -15.00
CA SER A 311 -6.09 -2.14 -15.93
C SER A 311 -4.98 -1.13 -16.19
N TYR A 312 -3.74 -1.61 -16.25
CA TYR A 312 -2.55 -0.79 -16.42
C TYR A 312 -1.82 -1.09 -17.73
N PRO A 313 -1.09 -0.14 -18.32
CA PRO A 313 -0.27 -0.41 -19.49
C PRO A 313 0.74 -1.55 -19.32
N SER A 314 1.22 -1.79 -18.11
CA SER A 314 2.12 -2.91 -17.79
C SER A 314 1.46 -4.30 -17.87
N ASP A 315 0.12 -4.39 -17.88
CA ASP A 315 -0.59 -5.68 -17.90
C ASP A 315 -0.26 -6.50 -19.16
N ARG A 316 0.01 -5.83 -20.29
CA ARG A 316 0.43 -6.49 -21.53
C ARG A 316 1.79 -7.19 -21.44
N PHE A 317 2.57 -6.84 -20.42
CA PHE A 317 3.85 -7.46 -20.09
C PHE A 317 3.73 -8.46 -18.93
N ASP A 318 2.51 -8.91 -18.61
CA ASP A 318 2.22 -9.89 -17.55
C ASP A 318 2.71 -9.46 -16.15
N HIS A 319 2.80 -8.15 -15.87
CA HIS A 319 3.06 -7.66 -14.51
C HIS A 319 2.24 -6.42 -14.16
N GLN A 320 1.84 -6.33 -12.90
CA GLN A 320 1.03 -5.24 -12.37
C GLN A 320 1.33 -5.00 -10.90
N GLY A 321 1.27 -3.75 -10.50
CA GLY A 321 1.38 -3.34 -9.10
C GLY A 321 2.84 -3.16 -8.64
N THR A 322 2.98 -2.33 -7.63
CA THR A 322 4.24 -2.07 -6.93
C THR A 322 3.91 -1.59 -5.51
N PHE A 323 4.86 -1.60 -4.59
CA PHE A 323 4.69 -0.97 -3.29
C PHE A 323 5.17 0.48 -3.29
N SER A 324 4.57 1.30 -2.42
CA SER A 324 5.12 2.59 -2.04
C SER A 324 6.44 2.42 -1.29
N LEU A 325 7.20 3.48 -1.13
CA LEU A 325 8.27 3.52 -0.13
C LEU A 325 7.71 3.18 1.26
N VAL A 326 8.52 2.57 2.11
CA VAL A 326 8.17 2.39 3.52
C VAL A 326 8.20 3.76 4.20
N LYS A 327 7.11 4.09 4.88
CA LYS A 327 6.89 5.38 5.54
C LYS A 327 6.85 5.21 7.05
N GLU A 328 7.46 6.13 7.75
CA GLU A 328 7.26 6.33 9.19
C GLU A 328 6.07 7.25 9.39
N LEU A 329 5.18 6.87 10.32
CA LEU A 329 4.00 7.64 10.69
C LEU A 329 4.30 8.42 11.96
N THR A 330 4.00 9.72 11.94
CA THR A 330 4.08 10.61 13.10
C THR A 330 2.82 11.46 13.19
N ILE A 331 2.51 12.00 14.36
CA ILE A 331 1.39 12.93 14.54
C ILE A 331 1.94 14.30 14.91
N LYS A 332 1.41 15.32 14.27
CA LYS A 332 1.68 16.70 14.60
C LYS A 332 0.42 17.54 14.37
N ASP A 333 0.05 18.34 15.36
CA ASP A 333 -1.13 19.23 15.29
C ASP A 333 -2.41 18.45 14.86
N ASP A 334 -2.64 17.28 15.47
CA ASP A 334 -3.74 16.35 15.21
C ASP A 334 -3.84 15.85 13.75
N LYS A 335 -2.74 15.93 12.99
CA LYS A 335 -2.62 15.42 11.62
C LYS A 335 -1.60 14.28 11.57
N LEU A 336 -1.89 13.27 10.77
CA LEU A 336 -0.93 12.20 10.47
C LEU A 336 0.05 12.66 9.39
N TYR A 337 1.32 12.53 9.68
CA TYR A 337 2.41 12.72 8.73
C TYR A 337 2.95 11.36 8.32
N GLN A 338 3.28 11.22 7.05
CA GLN A 338 3.80 10.00 6.45
C GLN A 338 5.06 10.35 5.66
N TYR A 339 6.21 9.93 6.09
CA TYR A 339 7.45 10.29 5.39
C TYR A 339 8.33 9.06 5.19
N PRO A 340 9.03 8.93 4.06
CA PRO A 340 9.93 7.80 3.83
C PRO A 340 10.95 7.63 4.96
N VAL A 341 11.25 6.37 5.30
CA VAL A 341 12.28 6.06 6.29
C VAL A 341 13.61 6.69 5.91
N ALA A 342 14.38 7.12 6.91
CA ALA A 342 15.61 7.89 6.70
C ALA A 342 16.64 7.19 5.80
N ALA A 343 16.67 5.85 5.82
CA ALA A 343 17.57 5.04 5.01
C ALA A 343 17.43 5.23 3.50
N ILE A 344 16.30 5.79 3.01
CA ILE A 344 16.13 6.08 1.58
C ILE A 344 17.20 7.05 1.05
N LYS A 345 17.75 7.91 1.92
CA LYS A 345 18.80 8.85 1.56
C LYS A 345 20.14 8.18 1.20
N ASP A 346 20.32 6.93 1.61
CA ASP A 346 21.53 6.17 1.26
C ASP A 346 21.60 5.83 -0.22
N LEU A 347 20.47 5.92 -0.94
CA LEU A 347 20.42 5.79 -2.40
C LEU A 347 20.98 7.01 -3.15
N ARG A 348 21.17 8.16 -2.49
CA ARG A 348 21.65 9.40 -3.14
C ARG A 348 23.06 9.23 -3.66
N ALA A 349 23.22 9.21 -5.01
CA ALA A 349 24.50 9.04 -5.71
C ALA A 349 25.14 10.37 -6.09
N SER A 350 24.34 11.42 -6.31
CA SER A 350 24.79 12.77 -6.62
C SER A 350 23.95 13.80 -5.87
N GLU A 351 24.47 15.02 -5.76
CA GLU A 351 23.76 16.17 -5.23
C GLU A 351 24.03 17.37 -6.13
N GLU A 352 22.98 17.95 -6.68
CA GLU A 352 23.07 19.08 -7.58
C GLU A 352 21.93 20.08 -7.31
N ALA A 353 22.16 21.36 -7.60
CA ALA A 353 21.09 22.35 -7.53
C ALA A 353 19.94 21.99 -8.49
N PHE A 354 18.71 22.13 -8.00
CA PHE A 354 17.52 21.90 -8.82
C PHE A 354 17.46 22.89 -10.00
N SER A 355 17.28 22.38 -11.20
CA SER A 355 17.21 23.16 -12.44
C SER A 355 16.54 22.34 -13.55
N ASN A 356 16.26 22.99 -14.67
CA ASN A 356 15.84 22.30 -15.89
C ASN A 356 16.88 21.24 -16.31
N ARG A 357 16.40 20.08 -16.73
CA ARG A 357 17.21 18.99 -17.24
C ARG A 357 16.62 18.44 -18.52
N SER A 358 17.42 18.37 -19.57
CA SER A 358 16.98 17.79 -20.83
C SER A 358 16.86 16.27 -20.76
N GLN A 359 17.55 15.64 -19.82
CA GLN A 359 17.55 14.20 -19.62
C GLN A 359 17.94 13.83 -18.19
N THR A 360 17.27 12.81 -17.65
CA THR A 360 17.57 12.11 -16.40
C THR A 360 17.54 10.60 -16.64
N LYS A 361 17.85 9.80 -15.61
CA LYS A 361 17.65 8.34 -15.64
C LYS A 361 16.25 7.91 -15.21
N ASN A 362 15.34 8.85 -14.91
CA ASN A 362 14.03 8.60 -14.30
C ASN A 362 14.09 7.87 -12.93
N THR A 363 15.22 8.00 -12.24
CA THR A 363 15.46 7.48 -10.89
C THR A 363 16.12 8.57 -10.07
N TYR A 364 15.30 9.39 -9.42
CA TYR A 364 15.82 10.55 -8.71
C TYR A 364 14.90 11.00 -7.57
N GLU A 365 15.48 11.79 -6.66
CA GLU A 365 14.78 12.51 -5.62
C GLU A 365 14.96 14.02 -5.85
N LEU A 366 13.90 14.78 -5.58
CA LEU A 366 13.92 16.24 -5.50
C LEU A 366 13.56 16.69 -4.11
N GLU A 367 14.34 17.57 -3.52
CA GLU A 367 13.95 18.36 -2.35
C GLU A 367 13.72 19.80 -2.82
N LEU A 368 12.46 20.26 -2.78
CA LEU A 368 12.06 21.57 -3.27
C LEU A 368 11.64 22.50 -2.14
N ASN A 369 11.95 23.79 -2.30
CA ASN A 369 11.49 24.87 -1.44
C ASN A 369 10.67 25.84 -2.29
N LEU A 370 9.48 26.18 -1.80
CA LEU A 370 8.52 27.09 -2.42
C LEU A 370 8.20 28.20 -1.42
N GLU A 371 8.32 29.43 -1.87
CA GLU A 371 8.03 30.60 -1.02
C GLU A 371 6.52 30.81 -0.84
N ALA A 372 6.11 31.32 0.30
CA ALA A 372 4.72 31.75 0.51
C ALA A 372 4.29 32.76 -0.57
N ASN A 373 3.01 32.78 -0.90
CA ASN A 373 2.43 33.64 -1.95
C ASN A 373 3.05 33.43 -3.35
N SER A 374 3.60 32.23 -3.62
CA SER A 374 4.17 31.89 -4.93
C SER A 374 3.27 30.94 -5.71
N GLN A 375 3.51 30.91 -7.01
CA GLN A 375 2.96 29.91 -7.93
C GLN A 375 4.11 29.33 -8.72
N SER A 376 4.16 27.99 -8.83
CA SER A 376 5.19 27.30 -9.60
C SER A 376 4.60 26.06 -10.28
N GLU A 377 4.96 25.86 -11.54
CA GLU A 377 4.62 24.66 -12.30
C GLU A 377 5.91 23.96 -12.74
N ILE A 378 6.01 22.67 -12.40
CA ILE A 378 7.14 21.80 -12.75
C ILE A 378 6.59 20.62 -13.52
N VAL A 379 7.25 20.24 -14.60
CA VAL A 379 6.94 19.03 -15.36
C VAL A 379 8.09 18.05 -15.18
N LEU A 380 7.80 16.90 -14.63
CA LEU A 380 8.70 15.77 -14.47
C LEU A 380 8.45 14.75 -15.57
N LEU A 381 9.43 13.89 -15.87
CA LEU A 381 9.33 12.99 -17.01
C LEU A 381 8.95 13.78 -18.27
N ALA A 382 9.59 14.91 -18.48
CA ALA A 382 9.26 15.83 -19.57
C ALA A 382 9.92 15.40 -20.87
N ASP A 383 9.17 15.43 -21.97
CA ASP A 383 9.75 15.40 -23.32
C ASP A 383 10.24 16.79 -23.77
N LYS A 384 10.78 16.86 -24.97
CA LYS A 384 11.27 18.13 -25.57
C LYS A 384 10.16 19.17 -25.81
N GLU A 385 8.89 18.75 -25.83
CA GLU A 385 7.73 19.63 -25.99
C GLU A 385 7.17 20.09 -24.63
N GLY A 386 7.74 19.57 -23.54
CA GLY A 386 7.29 19.85 -22.16
C GLY A 386 6.06 19.06 -21.74
N LYS A 387 5.76 17.94 -22.37
CA LYS A 387 4.72 16.98 -21.96
C LYS A 387 5.30 16.00 -20.95
N GLY A 388 4.59 15.74 -19.87
CA GLY A 388 5.02 14.86 -18.79
C GLY A 388 4.06 14.95 -17.60
N LEU A 389 4.57 14.59 -16.42
CA LEU A 389 3.84 14.70 -15.15
C LEU A 389 3.93 16.15 -14.64
N SER A 390 2.84 16.90 -14.72
CA SER A 390 2.79 18.30 -14.25
C SER A 390 2.43 18.38 -12.78
N ILE A 391 3.17 19.17 -12.03
CA ILE A 391 2.90 19.49 -10.62
C ILE A 391 2.77 21.01 -10.50
N ASN A 392 1.60 21.48 -10.12
CA ASN A 392 1.32 22.88 -9.92
C ASN A 392 1.19 23.18 -8.41
N PHE A 393 2.08 23.99 -7.89
CA PHE A 393 2.07 24.52 -6.53
C PHE A 393 1.47 25.93 -6.58
N ASP A 394 0.18 26.07 -6.29
CA ASP A 394 -0.51 27.35 -6.20
C ASP A 394 -0.70 27.75 -4.74
N LEU A 395 0.34 28.29 -4.13
CA LEU A 395 0.31 28.70 -2.73
C LEU A 395 -0.52 29.98 -2.52
N VAL A 396 -0.77 30.75 -3.58
CA VAL A 396 -1.66 31.93 -3.53
C VAL A 396 -3.10 31.50 -3.24
N ASN A 397 -3.58 30.49 -3.95
CA ASN A 397 -4.92 29.94 -3.81
C ASN A 397 -5.01 28.75 -2.85
N GLY A 398 -3.89 28.32 -2.28
CA GLY A 398 -3.82 27.24 -1.30
C GLY A 398 -4.11 25.85 -1.86
N GLN A 399 -3.51 25.51 -3.00
CA GLN A 399 -3.72 24.22 -3.66
C GLN A 399 -2.42 23.66 -4.27
N VAL A 400 -2.25 22.34 -4.17
CA VAL A 400 -1.30 21.60 -4.99
C VAL A 400 -2.09 20.69 -5.92
N THR A 401 -1.70 20.65 -7.20
CA THR A 401 -2.35 19.85 -8.24
C THR A 401 -1.31 19.04 -9.00
N VAL A 402 -1.58 17.74 -9.17
CA VAL A 402 -0.79 16.81 -9.98
C VAL A 402 -1.63 16.39 -11.18
N ASP A 403 -1.10 16.57 -12.39
CA ASP A 403 -1.75 16.19 -13.64
C ASP A 403 -0.86 15.22 -14.44
N ARG A 404 -1.37 14.02 -14.67
CA ARG A 404 -0.71 12.97 -15.47
C ARG A 404 -1.24 12.86 -16.91
N SER A 405 -2.11 13.76 -17.34
CA SER A 405 -2.76 13.69 -18.67
C SER A 405 -1.80 13.64 -19.86
N GLN A 406 -0.56 14.11 -19.66
CA GLN A 406 0.50 14.12 -20.67
C GLN A 406 1.69 13.21 -20.28
N ALA A 407 1.56 12.41 -19.23
CA ALA A 407 2.63 11.56 -18.71
C ALA A 407 2.53 10.14 -19.29
N GLY A 408 3.01 9.95 -20.52
CA GLY A 408 3.07 8.65 -21.17
C GLY A 408 1.73 8.03 -21.55
N GLU A 409 1.68 6.71 -21.52
CA GLU A 409 0.47 5.97 -21.84
C GLU A 409 -0.62 6.17 -20.78
N GLN A 410 -1.81 6.54 -21.23
CA GLN A 410 -2.93 6.86 -20.35
C GLN A 410 -3.73 5.60 -19.98
N TYR A 411 -4.29 5.60 -18.79
CA TYR A 411 -5.14 4.54 -18.25
C TYR A 411 -6.10 5.11 -17.20
N ALA A 412 -7.16 4.38 -16.86
CA ALA A 412 -8.16 4.73 -15.82
C ALA A 412 -8.65 6.19 -15.92
N GLN A 413 -8.84 6.68 -17.16
CA GLN A 413 -9.22 8.08 -17.43
C GLN A 413 -10.64 8.40 -16.93
N GLU A 414 -11.47 7.41 -16.73
CA GLU A 414 -12.80 7.51 -16.14
C GLU A 414 -12.79 8.04 -14.71
N PHE A 415 -11.65 7.89 -14.01
CA PHE A 415 -11.42 8.45 -12.66
C PHE A 415 -10.64 9.77 -12.69
N GLY A 416 -10.47 10.37 -13.88
CA GLY A 416 -9.72 11.61 -14.08
C GLY A 416 -8.20 11.42 -14.09
N THR A 417 -7.52 12.42 -14.64
CA THR A 417 -6.06 12.48 -14.79
C THR A 417 -5.40 13.50 -13.87
N THR A 418 -6.18 14.18 -13.04
CA THR A 418 -5.75 15.22 -12.14
C THR A 418 -6.11 14.90 -10.71
N ARG A 419 -5.22 15.21 -9.77
CA ARG A 419 -5.44 15.08 -8.33
C ARG A 419 -5.01 16.36 -7.63
N SER A 420 -5.74 16.76 -6.60
CA SER A 420 -5.45 18.01 -5.88
C SER A 420 -5.60 17.82 -4.37
N CYS A 421 -4.86 18.60 -3.60
CA CYS A 421 -5.10 18.76 -2.17
C CYS A 421 -5.02 20.22 -1.76
N PRO A 422 -5.77 20.62 -0.70
CA PRO A 422 -5.62 21.92 -0.10
C PRO A 422 -4.30 22.02 0.68
N ILE A 423 -3.69 23.19 0.65
CA ILE A 423 -2.47 23.52 1.39
C ILE A 423 -2.58 24.93 1.95
N GLU A 424 -1.92 25.22 3.06
CA GLU A 424 -1.87 26.56 3.61
C GLU A 424 -0.93 27.46 2.79
N ASN A 425 -1.27 28.77 2.69
CA ASN A 425 -0.42 29.76 2.05
C ASN A 425 0.76 30.11 2.98
N GLN A 426 1.79 29.29 2.96
CA GLN A 426 3.02 29.44 3.72
C GLN A 426 4.21 28.90 2.92
N ALA A 427 5.42 29.16 3.40
CA ALA A 427 6.61 28.52 2.83
C ALA A 427 6.46 27.00 2.93
N THR A 428 6.59 26.33 1.80
CA THR A 428 6.26 24.91 1.63
C THR A 428 7.47 24.17 1.13
N THR A 429 7.65 22.94 1.61
CA THR A 429 8.64 21.99 1.09
C THR A 429 7.94 20.87 0.35
N ALA A 430 8.56 20.32 -0.68
CA ALA A 430 8.12 19.12 -1.35
C ALA A 430 9.31 18.19 -1.57
N THR A 431 9.19 16.94 -1.14
CA THR A 431 10.13 15.88 -1.48
C THR A 431 9.47 14.97 -2.49
N ILE A 432 10.08 14.76 -3.64
CA ILE A 432 9.51 14.02 -4.76
C ILE A 432 10.46 12.89 -5.14
N PHE A 433 9.93 11.69 -5.21
CA PHE A 433 10.63 10.50 -5.70
C PHE A 433 10.06 10.08 -7.04
N ILE A 434 10.94 9.86 -8.01
CA ILE A 434 10.62 9.29 -9.32
C ILE A 434 11.41 7.99 -9.48
N ASP A 435 10.70 6.93 -9.81
CA ASP A 435 11.28 5.63 -10.13
C ASP A 435 10.60 5.05 -11.37
N ASN A 436 11.05 5.54 -12.52
CA ASN A 436 10.57 5.18 -13.85
C ASN A 436 9.04 5.30 -13.97
N SER A 437 8.30 4.28 -13.56
CA SER A 437 6.83 4.23 -13.66
C SER A 437 6.09 4.60 -12.36
N VAL A 438 6.80 5.10 -11.37
CA VAL A 438 6.24 5.48 -10.06
C VAL A 438 6.64 6.90 -9.71
N PHE A 439 5.72 7.63 -9.08
CA PHE A 439 6.03 8.87 -8.39
C PHE A 439 5.43 8.87 -6.99
N GLU A 440 6.14 9.45 -6.05
CA GLU A 440 5.63 9.80 -4.72
C GLU A 440 6.05 11.23 -4.36
N ILE A 441 5.10 12.04 -3.91
CA ILE A 441 5.27 13.45 -3.57
C ILE A 441 4.87 13.67 -2.13
N PHE A 442 5.78 14.15 -1.31
CA PHE A 442 5.59 14.41 0.11
C PHE A 442 5.67 15.91 0.37
N ILE A 443 4.52 16.54 0.62
CA ILE A 443 4.43 17.97 0.93
C ILE A 443 4.63 18.16 2.44
N ASN A 444 5.44 19.17 2.82
CA ASN A 444 5.73 19.51 4.23
C ASN A 444 6.14 18.27 5.06
N LYS A 445 7.03 17.45 4.52
CA LYS A 445 7.48 16.20 5.14
C LYS A 445 6.34 15.20 5.38
N GLY A 446 5.41 15.11 4.46
CA GLY A 446 4.36 14.11 4.46
C GLY A 446 3.05 14.52 5.15
N GLU A 447 2.83 15.82 5.39
CA GLU A 447 1.51 16.34 5.77
C GLU A 447 0.44 16.01 4.70
N LYS A 448 0.85 16.12 3.43
CA LYS A 448 0.07 15.69 2.26
C LYS A 448 0.94 14.81 1.37
N VAL A 449 0.37 13.75 0.86
CA VAL A 449 1.07 12.79 0.02
C VAL A 449 0.28 12.56 -1.27
N PHE A 450 0.99 12.49 -2.38
CA PHE A 450 0.46 12.00 -3.65
C PHE A 450 1.34 10.86 -4.13
N SER A 451 0.76 9.70 -4.30
CA SER A 451 1.44 8.55 -4.89
C SER A 451 0.71 8.10 -6.15
N GLY A 452 1.45 7.60 -7.14
CA GLY A 452 0.81 7.14 -8.35
C GLY A 452 1.73 6.46 -9.34
N ARG A 453 1.07 5.89 -10.35
CA ARG A 453 1.72 5.28 -11.51
C ARG A 453 1.67 6.23 -12.70
N VAL A 454 2.75 6.19 -13.45
CA VAL A 454 2.89 6.81 -14.78
C VAL A 454 3.57 5.81 -15.70
N PHE A 455 3.35 5.94 -17.00
CA PHE A 455 3.92 5.01 -17.98
C PHE A 455 4.59 5.81 -19.11
N PRO A 456 5.75 6.47 -18.80
CA PRO A 456 6.37 7.42 -19.68
C PRO A 456 6.82 6.79 -21.00
N HIS A 457 6.73 7.58 -22.08
CA HIS A 457 7.38 7.25 -23.33
C HIS A 457 8.90 7.36 -23.22
N ALA A 458 9.64 6.73 -24.10
CA ALA A 458 11.10 6.64 -24.04
C ALA A 458 11.82 8.01 -24.05
N ASP A 459 11.19 9.03 -24.61
CA ASP A 459 11.70 10.40 -24.67
C ASP A 459 11.21 11.27 -23.50
N GLN A 460 10.36 10.75 -22.62
CA GLN A 460 9.87 11.43 -21.42
C GLN A 460 10.81 11.19 -20.26
N ASN A 461 11.92 11.92 -20.22
CA ASN A 461 12.97 11.73 -19.21
C ASN A 461 13.63 13.06 -18.75
N GLY A 462 13.00 14.19 -19.04
CA GLY A 462 13.48 15.50 -18.63
C GLY A 462 12.78 16.07 -17.38
N ILE A 463 13.27 17.22 -16.94
CA ILE A 463 12.67 18.09 -15.92
C ILE A 463 12.56 19.50 -16.48
N LEU A 464 11.35 20.08 -16.42
CA LEU A 464 11.09 21.43 -16.90
C LEU A 464 10.43 22.26 -15.82
N ILE A 465 11.03 23.39 -15.45
CA ILE A 465 10.39 24.45 -14.67
C ILE A 465 9.62 25.33 -15.66
N LYS A 466 8.31 25.19 -15.67
CA LYS A 466 7.44 25.84 -16.66
C LYS A 466 7.07 27.27 -16.22
N SER A 467 6.96 27.46 -14.91
CA SER A 467 6.73 28.76 -14.31
C SER A 467 7.19 28.82 -12.85
N GLY A 468 7.36 30.03 -12.31
CA GLY A 468 7.80 30.25 -10.95
C GLY A 468 9.31 30.10 -10.77
N ASN A 469 9.76 30.16 -9.52
CA ASN A 469 11.16 30.07 -9.13
C ASN A 469 11.35 29.09 -7.95
N PRO A 470 10.96 27.82 -8.08
CA PRO A 470 11.22 26.84 -7.05
C PRO A 470 12.73 26.64 -6.91
N THR A 471 13.21 26.56 -5.68
CA THR A 471 14.61 26.24 -5.40
C THR A 471 14.71 24.86 -4.76
N GLY A 472 15.90 24.28 -4.72
CA GLY A 472 16.07 22.99 -4.07
C GLY A 472 17.26 22.20 -4.58
N THR A 473 17.19 20.88 -4.35
CA THR A 473 18.27 19.95 -4.68
C THR A 473 17.71 18.78 -5.49
N TYR A 474 18.47 18.35 -6.47
CA TYR A 474 18.28 17.14 -7.25
C TYR A 474 19.30 16.09 -6.79
N TYR A 475 18.85 14.89 -6.52
CA TYR A 475 19.67 13.72 -6.22
C TYR A 475 19.38 12.62 -7.24
N GLU A 476 20.39 12.16 -7.97
CA GLU A 476 20.30 10.90 -8.68
C GLU A 476 20.30 9.76 -7.65
N LEU A 477 19.43 8.77 -7.83
CA LEU A 477 19.36 7.62 -6.94
C LEU A 477 19.97 6.39 -7.60
N ASP A 478 20.72 5.61 -6.82
CA ASP A 478 21.33 4.34 -7.23
C ASP A 478 21.03 3.25 -6.19
N TYR A 479 20.16 2.31 -6.54
CA TYR A 479 19.77 1.21 -5.70
C TYR A 479 20.93 0.23 -5.39
N GLY A 480 21.89 0.12 -6.28
CA GLY A 480 23.07 -0.72 -6.08
C GLY A 480 24.09 -0.17 -5.07
N ARG A 481 23.92 1.11 -4.65
CA ARG A 481 24.84 1.77 -3.73
C ARG A 481 24.59 1.27 -2.31
N LYS A 482 25.54 0.47 -1.79
CA LYS A 482 25.64 0.20 -0.34
C LYS A 482 26.59 1.24 0.26
N THR A 483 26.10 2.04 1.17
CA THR A 483 26.99 2.84 2.04
C THR A 483 27.71 1.87 2.97
N ASN A 484 29.04 1.85 2.87
CA ASN A 484 29.92 1.05 3.76
C ASN A 484 29.86 1.57 5.19
#